data_65647b705a6d23880053ba00566bd1bd
#
_entry.id   65647b705a6d23880053ba00566bd1bd
#
_cell.length_a   1.000
_cell.length_b   1.000
_cell.length_c   1.000
_cell.angle_alpha   90.00
_cell.angle_beta   90.00
_cell.angle_gamma   90.00
#
_symmetry.space_group_name_H-M   'P 1'
#
loop_
_entity.id
_entity.type
_entity.pdbx_description
1 polymer ?
#
loop_
_entity_poly.entity_id
_entity_poly.type
_entity_poly.pdbx_seq_one_letter_code
_entity_poly.pdbx_strand_id
1 'polypeptide(L)'
;MERVAKLNAQVGQDILGARSRRSLDEAIRNFNETLAAVSATAPGAEARDTYNLLRLLWVQYRAWALKPTNRDGARKLRDRADEAAFVAAKGTRLVQESARASSNASAIRAENAAVLAQRIAKIHLWMRWDMRDEALAQDLRESTENLHRILATLRASPGNTPEISDELVAADAQMRFLDDAARDLMQHKSETRAIEFIAKASDHIQESMERVAGLYEAAPRATTPD
;
A
#
# COMPACT_ATOMS: atom_id res chain seq x y z
N MET A 1 2.11 -3.44 5.46
CA MET A 1 3.18 -4.37 5.05
C MET A 1 3.86 -3.92 3.76
N GLU A 2 3.13 -3.58 2.70
CA GLU A 2 3.71 -3.13 1.42
C GLU A 2 4.68 -1.96 1.60
N ARG A 3 4.29 -0.93 2.39
CA ARG A 3 5.13 0.22 2.72
C ARG A 3 6.43 -0.18 3.43
N VAL A 4 6.38 -1.15 4.36
CA VAL A 4 7.58 -1.63 5.06
C VAL A 4 8.54 -2.31 4.09
N ALA A 5 8.05 -3.16 3.18
CA ALA A 5 8.89 -3.80 2.16
C ALA A 5 9.50 -2.79 1.18
N LYS A 6 8.70 -1.81 0.74
CA LYS A 6 9.19 -0.71 -0.10
C LYS A 6 10.30 0.07 0.58
N LEU A 7 10.08 0.53 1.81
CA LEU A 7 11.04 1.32 2.57
C LEU A 7 12.31 0.53 2.90
N ASN A 8 12.18 -0.77 3.21
CA ASN A 8 13.32 -1.66 3.37
C ASN A 8 14.16 -1.70 2.08
N ALA A 9 13.54 -1.89 0.91
CA ALA A 9 14.23 -1.88 -0.37
C ALA A 9 14.87 -0.50 -0.70
N GLN A 10 14.22 0.62 -0.33
CA GLN A 10 14.79 1.96 -0.46
C GLN A 10 16.05 2.13 0.40
N VAL A 11 16.01 1.70 1.66
CA VAL A 11 17.16 1.76 2.57
C VAL A 11 18.33 0.97 2.02
N GLY A 12 18.10 -0.24 1.51
CA GLY A 12 19.15 -1.08 0.97
C GLY A 12 19.77 -0.58 -0.34
N GLN A 13 19.04 0.25 -1.08
CA GLN A 13 19.50 0.86 -2.33
C GLN A 13 19.93 2.32 -2.16
N ASP A 14 19.97 2.81 -0.92
CA ASP A 14 20.26 4.19 -0.56
C ASP A 14 19.37 5.22 -1.30
N ILE A 15 18.13 4.85 -1.57
CA ILE A 15 17.13 5.72 -2.17
C ILE A 15 16.53 6.60 -1.08
N LEU A 16 16.65 7.93 -1.24
CA LEU A 16 16.23 8.96 -0.27
C LEU A 16 16.91 8.86 1.11
N GLY A 17 17.98 8.08 1.24
CA GLY A 17 18.92 8.09 2.35
C GLY A 17 18.29 8.03 3.75
N ALA A 18 18.66 8.97 4.62
CA ALA A 18 18.19 9.03 6.01
C ALA A 18 16.66 9.19 6.15
N ARG A 19 15.97 9.75 5.14
CA ARG A 19 14.50 9.85 5.15
C ARG A 19 13.88 8.47 5.12
N SER A 20 14.33 7.58 4.21
CA SER A 20 13.78 6.22 4.10
C SER A 20 13.99 5.40 5.38
N ARG A 21 15.12 5.58 6.07
CA ARG A 21 15.37 4.90 7.37
C ARG A 21 14.34 5.33 8.43
N ARG A 22 14.16 6.65 8.62
CA ARG A 22 13.17 7.16 9.58
C ARG A 22 11.75 6.70 9.24
N SER A 23 11.38 6.74 7.95
CA SER A 23 10.07 6.28 7.49
C SER A 23 9.88 4.77 7.68
N LEU A 24 10.94 3.95 7.55
CA LEU A 24 10.88 2.52 7.83
C LEU A 24 10.61 2.23 9.31
N ASP A 25 11.32 2.90 10.21
CA ASP A 25 11.11 2.76 11.65
C ASP A 25 9.70 3.17 12.05
N GLU A 26 9.20 4.26 11.48
CA GLU A 26 7.83 4.74 11.69
C GLU A 26 6.80 3.75 11.14
N ALA A 27 6.96 3.25 9.92
CA ALA A 27 6.05 2.28 9.32
C ALA A 27 5.98 0.97 10.12
N ILE A 28 7.10 0.51 10.69
CA ILE A 28 7.14 -0.66 11.57
C ILE A 28 6.40 -0.38 12.88
N ARG A 29 6.57 0.81 13.49
CA ARG A 29 5.83 1.17 14.72
C ARG A 29 4.33 1.23 14.45
N ASN A 30 3.93 1.96 13.41
CA ASN A 30 2.52 2.12 13.05
C ASN A 30 1.85 0.77 12.75
N PHE A 31 2.55 -0.14 12.06
CA PHE A 31 2.02 -1.47 11.80
C PHE A 31 1.85 -2.29 13.09
N ASN A 32 2.80 -2.21 14.04
CA ASN A 32 2.66 -2.87 15.34
C ASN A 32 1.43 -2.37 16.10
N GLU A 33 1.24 -1.06 16.15
CA GLU A 33 0.13 -0.42 16.87
C GLU A 33 -1.21 -0.78 16.22
N THR A 34 -1.29 -0.66 14.89
CA THR A 34 -2.49 -1.02 14.13
C THR A 34 -2.85 -2.50 14.30
N LEU A 35 -1.85 -3.40 14.19
CA LEU A 35 -2.08 -4.84 14.35
C LEU A 35 -2.55 -5.18 15.76
N ALA A 36 -2.01 -4.53 16.77
CA ALA A 36 -2.47 -4.71 18.15
C ALA A 36 -3.93 -4.23 18.32
N ALA A 37 -4.27 -3.06 17.78
CA ALA A 37 -5.61 -2.50 17.87
C ALA A 37 -6.65 -3.38 17.15
N VAL A 38 -6.40 -3.79 15.90
CA VAL A 38 -7.33 -4.65 15.15
C VAL A 38 -7.46 -6.05 15.75
N SER A 39 -6.38 -6.60 16.33
CA SER A 39 -6.42 -7.89 17.01
C SER A 39 -7.30 -7.84 18.25
N ALA A 40 -7.28 -6.72 19.00
CA ALA A 40 -8.07 -6.54 20.21
C ALA A 40 -9.57 -6.38 19.91
N THR A 41 -9.92 -5.80 18.76
CA THR A 41 -11.30 -5.47 18.38
C THR A 41 -11.88 -6.38 17.29
N ALA A 42 -11.13 -7.40 16.86
CA ALA A 42 -11.51 -8.29 15.76
C ALA A 42 -12.85 -9.00 16.04
N PRO A 43 -13.82 -8.90 15.11
CA PRO A 43 -15.13 -9.51 15.29
C PRO A 43 -15.07 -11.03 15.08
N GLY A 44 -15.69 -11.79 15.99
CA GLY A 44 -15.80 -13.24 15.87
C GLY A 44 -14.49 -14.00 16.04
N ALA A 45 -14.57 -15.32 16.07
CA ALA A 45 -13.41 -16.19 16.29
C ALA A 45 -12.48 -16.21 15.07
N GLU A 46 -13.02 -16.34 13.87
CA GLU A 46 -12.23 -16.44 12.63
C GLU A 46 -11.36 -15.19 12.37
N ALA A 47 -11.89 -13.99 12.62
CA ALA A 47 -11.12 -12.76 12.49
C ALA A 47 -9.99 -12.71 13.52
N ARG A 48 -10.28 -13.06 14.79
CA ARG A 48 -9.25 -13.13 15.83
C ARG A 48 -8.13 -14.11 15.50
N ASP A 49 -8.48 -15.31 15.04
CA ASP A 49 -7.48 -16.33 14.65
C ASP A 49 -6.65 -15.87 13.46
N THR A 50 -7.27 -15.20 12.48
CA THR A 50 -6.58 -14.61 11.33
C THR A 50 -5.56 -13.54 11.76
N TYR A 51 -5.93 -12.62 12.65
CA TYR A 51 -4.99 -11.62 13.17
C TYR A 51 -3.93 -12.20 14.11
N ASN A 52 -4.23 -13.27 14.83
CA ASN A 52 -3.22 -14.01 15.61
C ASN A 52 -2.18 -14.64 14.67
N LEU A 53 -2.61 -15.26 13.57
CA LEU A 53 -1.70 -15.77 12.55
C LEU A 53 -0.87 -14.65 11.93
N LEU A 54 -1.50 -13.53 11.55
CA LEU A 54 -0.79 -12.37 11.02
C LEU A 54 0.28 -11.85 11.99
N ARG A 55 0.00 -11.85 13.28
CA ARG A 55 0.97 -11.44 14.33
C ARG A 55 2.18 -12.37 14.37
N LEU A 56 1.99 -13.67 14.21
CA LEU A 56 3.12 -14.63 14.14
C LEU A 56 3.97 -14.41 12.88
N LEU A 57 3.34 -14.24 11.73
CA LEU A 57 4.03 -13.93 10.48
C LEU A 57 4.77 -12.60 10.56
N TRP A 58 4.16 -11.58 11.18
CA TRP A 58 4.75 -10.27 11.37
C TRP A 58 6.01 -10.28 12.22
N VAL A 59 6.09 -11.09 13.26
CA VAL A 59 7.31 -11.23 14.08
C VAL A 59 8.50 -11.63 13.21
N GLN A 60 8.33 -12.61 12.34
CA GLN A 60 9.39 -13.06 11.43
C GLN A 60 9.70 -12.00 10.35
N TYR A 61 8.67 -11.41 9.75
CA TYR A 61 8.79 -10.38 8.74
C TYR A 61 9.55 -9.16 9.27
N ARG A 62 9.15 -8.64 10.44
CA ARG A 62 9.80 -7.53 11.12
C ARG A 62 11.28 -7.82 11.42
N ALA A 63 11.59 -9.04 11.87
CA ALA A 63 12.97 -9.43 12.15
C ALA A 63 13.87 -9.33 10.90
N TRP A 64 13.33 -9.60 9.71
CA TRP A 64 14.03 -9.40 8.45
C TRP A 64 14.05 -7.94 8.01
N ALA A 65 12.97 -7.19 8.20
CA ALA A 65 12.88 -5.78 7.85
C ALA A 65 13.87 -4.90 8.64
N LEU A 66 14.24 -5.31 9.86
CA LEU A 66 15.20 -4.61 10.74
C LEU A 66 16.67 -5.00 10.51
N LYS A 67 16.94 -6.06 9.74
CA LYS A 67 18.32 -6.43 9.41
C LYS A 67 18.93 -5.47 8.37
N PRO A 68 20.27 -5.37 8.31
CA PRO A 68 20.92 -4.64 7.23
C PRO A 68 20.39 -5.12 5.88
N THR A 69 19.85 -4.19 5.10
CA THR A 69 19.14 -4.52 3.88
C THR A 69 20.13 -4.72 2.74
N ASN A 70 20.14 -5.93 2.20
CA ASN A 70 20.83 -6.29 0.98
C ASN A 70 19.90 -7.15 0.10
N ARG A 71 20.34 -7.51 -1.09
CA ARG A 71 19.57 -8.30 -2.05
C ARG A 71 19.03 -9.61 -1.45
N ASP A 72 19.85 -10.33 -0.68
CA ASP A 72 19.45 -11.62 -0.08
C ASP A 72 18.41 -11.43 1.04
N GLY A 73 18.58 -10.41 1.86
CA GLY A 73 17.59 -10.02 2.86
C GLY A 73 16.26 -9.63 2.24
N ALA A 74 16.29 -8.88 1.13
CA ALA A 74 15.10 -8.49 0.39
C ALA A 74 14.38 -9.69 -0.24
N ARG A 75 15.11 -10.70 -0.76
CA ARG A 75 14.49 -11.97 -1.22
C ARG A 75 13.77 -12.68 -0.11
N LYS A 76 14.39 -12.84 1.05
CA LYS A 76 13.76 -13.47 2.22
C LYS A 76 12.55 -12.70 2.73
N LEU A 77 12.58 -11.36 2.60
CA LEU A 77 11.44 -10.53 2.94
C LEU A 77 10.31 -10.71 1.92
N ARG A 78 10.63 -10.80 0.61
CA ARG A 78 9.67 -11.08 -0.46
C ARG A 78 8.96 -12.41 -0.25
N ASP A 79 9.72 -13.50 -0.01
CA ASP A 79 9.16 -14.85 0.18
C ASP A 79 8.13 -14.93 1.31
N ARG A 80 8.21 -14.01 2.29
CA ARG A 80 7.28 -13.90 3.42
C ARG A 80 6.20 -12.85 3.22
N ALA A 81 6.41 -11.92 2.31
CA ALA A 81 5.50 -10.80 2.08
C ALA A 81 4.14 -11.29 1.55
N ASP A 82 4.17 -12.24 0.63
CA ASP A 82 2.95 -12.73 -0.04
C ASP A 82 2.04 -13.48 0.94
N GLU A 83 2.60 -14.36 1.78
CA GLU A 83 1.83 -15.06 2.81
C GLU A 83 1.20 -14.08 3.82
N ALA A 84 2.01 -13.16 4.32
CA ALA A 84 1.54 -12.18 5.28
C ALA A 84 0.54 -11.19 4.67
N ALA A 85 0.71 -10.79 3.40
CA ALA A 85 -0.25 -9.96 2.68
C ALA A 85 -1.58 -10.69 2.46
N PHE A 86 -1.55 -11.98 2.11
CA PHE A 86 -2.75 -12.81 1.99
C PHE A 86 -3.54 -12.89 3.30
N VAL A 87 -2.85 -13.16 4.41
CA VAL A 87 -3.48 -13.23 5.73
C VAL A 87 -4.04 -11.87 6.17
N ALA A 88 -3.31 -10.78 5.90
CA ALA A 88 -3.77 -9.41 6.17
C ALA A 88 -5.04 -9.08 5.38
N ALA A 89 -5.05 -9.39 4.07
CA ALA A 89 -6.22 -9.18 3.21
C ALA A 89 -7.44 -10.00 3.68
N LYS A 90 -7.23 -11.26 4.11
CA LYS A 90 -8.29 -12.08 4.72
C LYS A 90 -8.84 -11.42 5.98
N GLY A 91 -7.98 -10.95 6.88
CA GLY A 91 -8.39 -10.28 8.12
C GLY A 91 -9.21 -9.01 7.84
N THR A 92 -8.75 -8.17 6.92
CA THR A 92 -9.46 -6.96 6.49
C THR A 92 -10.85 -7.30 5.94
N ARG A 93 -10.95 -8.33 5.07
CA ARG A 93 -12.23 -8.77 4.52
C ARG A 93 -13.20 -9.22 5.61
N LEU A 94 -12.75 -10.01 6.60
CA LEU A 94 -13.60 -10.47 7.70
C LEU A 94 -14.14 -9.31 8.54
N VAL A 95 -13.32 -8.29 8.81
CA VAL A 95 -13.77 -7.07 9.48
C VAL A 95 -14.78 -6.32 8.64
N GLN A 96 -14.51 -6.11 7.35
CA GLN A 96 -15.42 -5.44 6.41
C GLN A 96 -16.76 -6.17 6.28
N GLU A 97 -16.74 -7.50 6.22
CA GLU A 97 -17.96 -8.33 6.17
C GLU A 97 -18.80 -8.18 7.44
N SER A 98 -18.15 -8.12 8.59
CA SER A 98 -18.82 -7.86 9.87
C SER A 98 -19.41 -6.44 9.95
N ALA A 99 -18.75 -5.46 9.31
CA ALA A 99 -19.13 -4.06 9.32
C ALA A 99 -20.00 -3.65 8.10
N ARG A 100 -20.46 -4.59 7.27
CA ARG A 100 -21.15 -4.31 5.97
C ARG A 100 -22.26 -3.28 6.03
N ALA A 101 -22.99 -3.20 7.13
CA ALA A 101 -24.04 -2.19 7.33
C ALA A 101 -23.49 -0.77 7.57
N SER A 102 -22.19 -0.64 7.88
CA SER A 102 -21.54 0.61 8.28
C SER A 102 -20.38 1.07 7.40
N SER A 103 -19.88 0.22 6.49
CA SER A 103 -18.70 0.52 5.69
C SER A 103 -19.03 1.34 4.44
N ASN A 104 -18.25 2.41 4.20
CA ASN A 104 -18.33 3.18 2.97
C ASN A 104 -17.47 2.51 1.88
N ALA A 105 -18.11 2.00 0.82
CA ALA A 105 -17.41 1.30 -0.28
C ALA A 105 -16.36 2.19 -0.97
N SER A 106 -16.53 3.50 -1.01
CA SER A 106 -15.56 4.44 -1.58
C SER A 106 -14.35 4.62 -0.65
N ALA A 107 -14.54 4.65 0.66
CA ALA A 107 -13.44 4.65 1.63
C ALA A 107 -12.57 3.40 1.48
N ILE A 108 -13.17 2.22 1.42
CA ILE A 108 -12.46 0.96 1.20
C ILE A 108 -11.67 0.98 -0.13
N ARG A 109 -12.24 1.53 -1.20
CA ARG A 109 -11.52 1.67 -2.48
C ARG A 109 -10.32 2.60 -2.36
N ALA A 110 -10.44 3.71 -1.64
CA ALA A 110 -9.34 4.64 -1.40
C ALA A 110 -8.22 3.97 -0.59
N GLU A 111 -8.53 3.25 0.47
CA GLU A 111 -7.55 2.45 1.22
C GLU A 111 -6.83 1.43 0.33
N ASN A 112 -7.56 0.71 -0.52
CA ASN A 112 -6.97 -0.24 -1.46
C ASN A 112 -6.03 0.46 -2.47
N ALA A 113 -6.39 1.65 -2.96
CA ALA A 113 -5.52 2.44 -3.83
C ALA A 113 -4.21 2.85 -3.13
N ALA A 114 -4.27 3.25 -1.86
CA ALA A 114 -3.09 3.54 -1.04
C ALA A 114 -2.14 2.34 -0.94
N VAL A 115 -2.68 1.14 -0.71
CA VAL A 115 -1.90 -0.11 -0.66
C VAL A 115 -1.27 -0.43 -2.01
N LEU A 116 -2.03 -0.31 -3.11
CA LEU A 116 -1.54 -0.58 -4.46
C LEU A 116 -0.41 0.36 -4.86
N ALA A 117 -0.47 1.65 -4.53
CA ALA A 117 0.61 2.59 -4.80
C ALA A 117 1.94 2.15 -4.17
N GLN A 118 1.91 1.70 -2.91
CA GLN A 118 3.10 1.20 -2.22
C GLN A 118 3.59 -0.13 -2.82
N ARG A 119 2.67 -1.02 -3.23
CA ARG A 119 2.99 -2.29 -3.89
C ARG A 119 3.71 -2.07 -5.22
N ILE A 120 3.24 -1.18 -6.07
CA ILE A 120 3.85 -0.82 -7.35
C ILE A 120 5.29 -0.33 -7.13
N ALA A 121 5.49 0.62 -6.22
CA ALA A 121 6.83 1.13 -5.93
C ALA A 121 7.77 0.06 -5.36
N LYS A 122 7.28 -0.80 -4.46
CA LYS A 122 8.01 -1.96 -3.94
C LYS A 122 8.51 -2.85 -5.07
N ILE A 123 7.64 -3.18 -6.03
CA ILE A 123 7.97 -4.06 -7.14
C ILE A 123 9.07 -3.44 -8.02
N HIS A 124 8.96 -2.16 -8.37
CA HIS A 124 10.01 -1.46 -9.12
C HIS A 124 11.37 -1.49 -8.41
N LEU A 125 11.40 -1.28 -7.09
CA LEU A 125 12.61 -1.38 -6.29
C LEU A 125 13.20 -2.79 -6.29
N TRP A 126 12.38 -3.83 -6.21
CA TRP A 126 12.82 -5.21 -6.29
C TRP A 126 13.34 -5.57 -7.69
N MET A 127 12.67 -5.11 -8.75
CA MET A 127 13.14 -5.31 -10.13
C MET A 127 14.49 -4.63 -10.39
N ARG A 128 14.75 -3.46 -9.76
CA ARG A 128 16.07 -2.80 -9.81
C ARG A 128 17.16 -3.62 -9.12
N TRP A 129 16.82 -4.43 -8.13
CA TRP A 129 17.72 -5.41 -7.51
C TRP A 129 17.83 -6.73 -8.30
N ASP A 130 17.40 -6.71 -9.56
CA ASP A 130 17.43 -7.87 -10.45
C ASP A 130 16.63 -9.08 -9.91
N MET A 131 15.60 -8.80 -9.13
CA MET A 131 14.60 -9.77 -8.72
C MET A 131 13.43 -9.75 -9.72
N ARG A 132 13.73 -10.19 -10.95
CA ARG A 132 12.77 -10.18 -12.07
C ARG A 132 12.32 -11.60 -12.35
N ASP A 133 11.02 -11.84 -12.26
CA ASP A 133 10.35 -13.04 -12.72
C ASP A 133 8.98 -12.69 -13.30
N GLU A 134 8.36 -13.63 -14.00
CA GLU A 134 7.08 -13.39 -14.67
C GLU A 134 5.96 -13.08 -13.67
N ALA A 135 5.97 -13.73 -12.50
CA ALA A 135 4.97 -13.49 -11.46
C ALA A 135 5.04 -12.03 -10.96
N LEU A 136 6.24 -11.50 -10.73
CA LEU A 136 6.43 -10.12 -10.30
C LEU A 136 6.05 -9.11 -11.40
N ALA A 137 6.35 -9.44 -12.66
CA ALA A 137 5.95 -8.60 -13.79
C ALA A 137 4.42 -8.58 -13.97
N GLN A 138 3.77 -9.71 -13.78
CA GLN A 138 2.32 -9.81 -13.81
C GLN A 138 1.68 -9.03 -12.64
N ASP A 139 2.21 -9.19 -11.42
CA ASP A 139 1.74 -8.44 -10.25
C ASP A 139 1.85 -6.92 -10.45
N LEU A 140 2.95 -6.44 -11.07
CA LEU A 140 3.10 -5.04 -11.42
C LEU A 140 2.02 -4.57 -12.38
N ARG A 141 1.76 -5.32 -13.46
CA ARG A 141 0.72 -4.97 -14.45
C ARG A 141 -0.66 -4.90 -13.78
N GLU A 142 -1.04 -5.95 -13.07
CA GLU A 142 -2.34 -6.03 -12.39
C GLU A 142 -2.52 -4.93 -11.33
N SER A 143 -1.49 -4.67 -10.54
CA SER A 143 -1.52 -3.62 -9.52
C SER A 143 -1.68 -2.23 -10.13
N THR A 144 -0.97 -1.96 -11.24
CA THR A 144 -1.04 -0.68 -11.95
C THR A 144 -2.42 -0.47 -12.58
N GLU A 145 -2.94 -1.48 -13.30
CA GLU A 145 -4.27 -1.44 -13.89
C GLU A 145 -5.38 -1.27 -12.85
N ASN A 146 -5.25 -1.97 -11.71
CA ASN A 146 -6.20 -1.85 -10.61
C ASN A 146 -6.18 -0.46 -9.99
N LEU A 147 -5.01 0.13 -9.77
CA LEU A 147 -4.89 1.48 -9.23
C LEU A 147 -5.55 2.50 -10.16
N HIS A 148 -5.26 2.45 -11.46
CA HIS A 148 -5.92 3.32 -12.45
C HIS A 148 -7.44 3.17 -12.42
N ARG A 149 -7.94 1.93 -12.39
CA ARG A 149 -9.39 1.65 -12.35
C ARG A 149 -10.04 2.20 -11.08
N ILE A 150 -9.39 2.04 -9.93
CA ILE A 150 -9.91 2.56 -8.66
C ILE A 150 -9.95 4.09 -8.71
N LEU A 151 -8.88 4.78 -9.13
CA LEU A 151 -8.84 6.23 -9.23
C LEU A 151 -9.93 6.75 -10.16
N ALA A 152 -10.11 6.13 -11.33
CA ALA A 152 -11.18 6.49 -12.27
C ALA A 152 -12.58 6.31 -11.64
N THR A 153 -12.80 5.21 -10.92
CA THR A 153 -14.08 4.93 -10.24
C THR A 153 -14.37 5.95 -9.14
N LEU A 154 -13.36 6.29 -8.32
CA LEU A 154 -13.51 7.28 -7.25
C LEU A 154 -13.81 8.67 -7.84
N ARG A 155 -13.11 9.06 -8.90
CA ARG A 155 -13.34 10.36 -9.57
C ARG A 155 -14.76 10.48 -10.17
N ALA A 156 -15.32 9.38 -10.65
CA ALA A 156 -16.67 9.34 -11.20
C ALA A 156 -17.77 9.26 -10.13
N SER A 157 -17.43 9.19 -8.85
CA SER A 157 -18.42 9.06 -7.78
C SER A 157 -19.25 10.35 -7.63
N PRO A 158 -20.59 10.26 -7.68
CA PRO A 158 -21.46 11.44 -7.57
C PRO A 158 -21.48 12.04 -6.16
N GLY A 159 -20.97 11.32 -5.15
CA GLY A 159 -20.91 11.78 -3.76
C GLY A 159 -19.62 12.52 -3.40
N ASN A 160 -18.79 12.89 -4.39
CA ASN A 160 -17.56 13.60 -4.13
C ASN A 160 -17.80 15.04 -3.69
N THR A 161 -17.26 15.43 -2.54
CA THR A 161 -17.14 16.83 -2.15
C THR A 161 -16.02 17.52 -2.95
N PRO A 162 -15.96 18.85 -2.97
CA PRO A 162 -14.81 19.57 -3.55
C PRO A 162 -13.48 19.09 -2.99
N GLU A 163 -13.35 18.88 -1.69
CA GLU A 163 -12.16 18.40 -1.03
C GLU A 163 -11.73 17.00 -1.49
N ILE A 164 -12.69 16.07 -1.62
CA ILE A 164 -12.44 14.74 -2.19
C ILE A 164 -11.97 14.85 -3.63
N SER A 165 -12.59 15.71 -4.41
CA SER A 165 -12.25 15.92 -5.82
C SER A 165 -10.83 16.46 -5.97
N ASP A 166 -10.42 17.42 -5.14
CA ASP A 166 -9.08 18.01 -5.15
C ASP A 166 -8.01 16.96 -4.81
N GLU A 167 -8.24 16.14 -3.79
CA GLU A 167 -7.32 15.04 -3.43
C GLU A 167 -7.21 13.98 -4.53
N LEU A 168 -8.32 13.65 -5.19
CA LEU A 168 -8.33 12.72 -6.32
C LEU A 168 -7.60 13.28 -7.54
N VAL A 169 -7.68 14.59 -7.80
CA VAL A 169 -6.91 15.26 -8.85
C VAL A 169 -5.41 15.22 -8.51
N ALA A 170 -5.04 15.47 -7.26
CA ALA A 170 -3.66 15.37 -6.81
C ALA A 170 -3.11 13.96 -6.97
N ALA A 171 -3.86 12.93 -6.55
CA ALA A 171 -3.47 11.53 -6.72
C ALA A 171 -3.31 11.12 -8.19
N ASP A 172 -4.22 11.56 -9.07
CA ASP A 172 -4.15 11.31 -10.52
C ASP A 172 -2.90 11.95 -11.15
N ALA A 173 -2.55 13.16 -10.72
CA ALA A 173 -1.31 13.80 -11.15
C ALA A 173 -0.07 13.01 -10.71
N GLN A 174 -0.04 12.52 -9.48
CA GLN A 174 1.05 11.67 -8.98
C GLN A 174 1.12 10.32 -9.71
N MET A 175 -0.05 9.75 -10.08
CA MET A 175 -0.08 8.52 -10.86
C MET A 175 0.58 8.70 -12.24
N ARG A 176 0.34 9.83 -12.91
CA ARG A 176 1.02 10.15 -14.19
C ARG A 176 2.53 10.27 -14.01
N PHE A 177 3.00 10.92 -12.94
CA PHE A 177 4.44 10.98 -12.65
C PHE A 177 5.03 9.60 -12.38
N LEU A 178 4.28 8.71 -11.71
CA LEU A 178 4.70 7.33 -11.48
C LEU A 178 4.82 6.58 -12.81
N ASP A 179 3.83 6.68 -13.70
CA ASP A 179 3.82 6.04 -15.02
C ASP A 179 4.96 6.53 -15.91
N ASP A 180 5.24 7.85 -15.91
CA ASP A 180 6.34 8.44 -16.66
C ASP A 180 7.69 7.95 -16.15
N ALA A 181 7.88 7.94 -14.83
CA ALA A 181 9.10 7.44 -14.20
C ALA A 181 9.30 5.93 -14.42
N ALA A 182 8.22 5.14 -14.40
CA ALA A 182 8.27 3.71 -14.71
C ALA A 182 8.69 3.47 -16.17
N ARG A 183 8.22 4.29 -17.09
CA ARG A 183 8.59 4.26 -18.51
C ARG A 183 10.06 4.63 -18.73
N ASP A 184 10.55 5.66 -18.05
CA ASP A 184 11.95 6.06 -18.09
C ASP A 184 12.87 4.96 -17.52
N LEU A 185 12.43 4.29 -16.45
CA LEU A 185 13.15 3.16 -15.87
C LEU A 185 13.28 1.99 -16.85
N MET A 186 12.20 1.68 -17.60
CA MET A 186 12.23 0.64 -18.63
C MET A 186 13.14 0.99 -19.81
N GLN A 187 13.32 2.27 -20.10
CA GLN A 187 14.21 2.76 -21.17
C GLN A 187 15.65 2.99 -20.68
N HIS A 188 16.00 2.57 -19.47
CA HIS A 188 17.33 2.78 -18.84
C HIS A 188 17.76 4.25 -18.78
N LYS A 189 16.79 5.17 -18.70
CA LYS A 189 17.06 6.59 -18.55
C LYS A 189 17.08 6.99 -17.09
N SER A 190 18.20 7.55 -16.63
CA SER A 190 18.32 8.14 -15.28
C SER A 190 17.73 7.25 -14.17
N GLU A 191 18.11 5.98 -14.10
CA GLU A 191 17.51 4.95 -13.23
C GLU A 191 17.31 5.40 -11.76
N THR A 192 18.34 6.04 -11.18
CA THR A 192 18.26 6.52 -9.79
C THR A 192 17.18 7.59 -9.64
N ARG A 193 17.10 8.54 -10.57
CA ARG A 193 16.08 9.60 -10.54
C ARG A 193 14.68 9.04 -10.77
N ALA A 194 14.51 8.12 -11.71
CA ALA A 194 13.23 7.47 -11.98
C ALA A 194 12.71 6.72 -10.75
N ILE A 195 13.56 5.93 -10.08
CA ILE A 195 13.16 5.18 -8.89
C ILE A 195 12.84 6.08 -7.69
N GLU A 196 13.53 7.23 -7.54
CA GLU A 196 13.19 8.23 -6.54
C GLU A 196 11.82 8.86 -6.80
N PHE A 197 11.49 9.14 -8.08
CA PHE A 197 10.17 9.65 -8.44
C PHE A 197 9.07 8.63 -8.18
N ILE A 198 9.27 7.36 -8.55
CA ILE A 198 8.33 6.26 -8.23
C ILE A 198 8.09 6.19 -6.72
N ALA A 199 9.17 6.25 -5.93
CA ALA A 199 9.09 6.20 -4.49
C ALA A 199 8.29 7.37 -3.89
N LYS A 200 8.55 8.60 -4.35
CA LYS A 200 7.86 9.81 -3.88
C LYS A 200 6.40 9.85 -4.34
N ALA A 201 6.14 9.56 -5.62
CA ALA A 201 4.78 9.54 -6.15
C ALA A 201 3.89 8.52 -5.41
N SER A 202 4.42 7.34 -5.12
CA SER A 202 3.67 6.33 -4.34
C SER A 202 3.34 6.80 -2.92
N ASP A 203 4.24 7.56 -2.26
CA ASP A 203 3.95 8.13 -0.94
C ASP A 203 2.85 9.19 -1.03
N HIS A 204 2.90 10.09 -2.02
CA HIS A 204 1.87 11.11 -2.21
C HIS A 204 0.51 10.52 -2.59
N ILE A 205 0.47 9.47 -3.44
CA ILE A 205 -0.78 8.76 -3.73
C ILE A 205 -1.34 8.15 -2.45
N GLN A 206 -0.52 7.50 -1.64
CA GLN A 206 -0.96 6.94 -0.36
C GLN A 206 -1.56 8.02 0.54
N GLU A 207 -0.85 9.13 0.75
CA GLU A 207 -1.29 10.24 1.61
C GLU A 207 -2.63 10.83 1.13
N SER A 208 -2.79 11.07 -0.18
CA SER A 208 -4.06 11.55 -0.73
C SER A 208 -5.18 10.53 -0.55
N MET A 209 -4.91 9.25 -0.77
CA MET A 209 -5.93 8.20 -0.64
C MET A 209 -6.34 7.94 0.81
N GLU A 210 -5.43 8.07 1.77
CA GLU A 210 -5.75 8.01 3.19
C GLU A 210 -6.66 9.19 3.60
N ARG A 211 -6.40 10.41 3.09
CA ARG A 211 -7.30 11.56 3.30
C ARG A 211 -8.66 11.36 2.66
N VAL A 212 -8.69 10.87 1.42
CA VAL A 212 -9.95 10.56 0.71
C VAL A 212 -10.77 9.51 1.47
N ALA A 213 -10.14 8.47 2.01
CA ALA A 213 -10.82 7.47 2.83
C ALA A 213 -11.46 8.11 4.07
N GLY A 214 -10.70 8.92 4.81
CA GLY A 214 -11.20 9.65 5.97
C GLY A 214 -12.37 10.60 5.65
N LEU A 215 -12.30 11.32 4.51
CA LEU A 215 -13.38 12.20 4.06
C LEU A 215 -14.65 11.41 3.72
N TYR A 216 -14.53 10.25 3.06
CA TYR A 216 -15.69 9.39 2.80
C TYR A 216 -16.29 8.79 4.07
N GLU A 217 -15.50 8.48 5.08
CA GLU A 217 -15.98 7.99 6.37
C GLU A 217 -16.71 9.07 7.17
N ALA A 218 -16.21 10.32 7.11
CA ALA A 218 -16.79 11.47 7.78
C ALA A 218 -18.07 12.00 7.09
N ALA A 219 -18.29 11.67 5.81
CA ALA A 219 -19.45 12.14 5.06
C ALA A 219 -20.76 11.61 5.66
N PRO A 220 -21.80 12.46 5.82
CA PRO A 220 -23.13 12.02 6.24
C PRO A 220 -23.64 10.93 5.28
N ARG A 221 -24.09 9.83 5.83
CA ARG A 221 -24.72 8.78 5.01
C ARG A 221 -25.97 9.33 4.36
N ALA A 222 -26.08 9.18 3.03
CA ALA A 222 -27.34 9.42 2.37
C ALA A 222 -28.39 8.50 3.02
N THR A 223 -29.30 9.08 3.80
CA THR A 223 -30.51 8.38 4.24
C THR A 223 -31.26 8.01 2.99
N THR A 224 -31.30 6.73 2.66
CA THR A 224 -32.24 6.23 1.64
C THR A 224 -33.64 6.65 2.10
N PRO A 225 -34.40 7.44 1.33
CA PRO A 225 -35.80 7.65 1.67
C PRO A 225 -36.52 6.31 1.51
N ASP A 226 -37.28 5.92 2.56
CA ASP A 226 -38.17 4.77 2.58
C ASP A 226 -39.21 4.84 1.45
#